data_3b11d84fc9979f6a9940b010285d870b
#
_entry.id   3b11d84fc9979f6a9940b010285d870b
#
_cell.length_a   1.000
_cell.length_b   1.000
_cell.length_c   1.000
_cell.angle_alpha   90.00
_cell.angle_beta   90.00
_cell.angle_gamma   90.00
#
_symmetry.space_group_name_H-M   'P 1'
#
loop_
_entity.id
_entity.type
_entity.pdbx_description
1 polymer ?
#
loop_
_entity_poly.entity_id
_entity_poly.type
_entity_poly.pdbx_seq_one_letter_code
_entity_poly.pdbx_strand_id
1 'polypeptide(L)'
;MIFYAYYDSQGRYVQSGAGPEPIRESDIPQGCQVYYGVVDITTQYHDIVNNIPVNLPISPGETYTFNYATKAWELNEEQAKQDALYKRNNLLIESDWTQLPNNPLTVEKQQLWAIYRQALRDITTQSGYPRNIVWPIKPN
;
A
#
# COMPACT_ATOMS: atom_id res chain seq x y z
N MET A 1 26.32 11.85 23.48
CA MET A 1 24.92 11.88 23.02
C MET A 1 24.45 10.44 22.88
N ILE A 2 23.35 10.09 23.50
CA ILE A 2 22.78 8.73 23.50
C ILE A 2 21.63 8.71 22.55
N PHE A 3 21.66 7.85 21.53
CA PHE A 3 20.55 7.63 20.60
C PHE A 3 19.62 6.57 21.18
N TYR A 4 18.32 6.75 20.99
CA TYR A 4 17.30 5.83 21.45
C TYR A 4 16.11 5.76 20.51
N ALA A 5 15.35 4.68 20.60
CA ALA A 5 14.06 4.54 19.95
C ALA A 5 13.07 3.78 20.83
N TYR A 6 11.81 4.18 20.78
CA TYR A 6 10.73 3.45 21.43
C TYR A 6 10.11 2.46 20.45
N TYR A 7 9.82 1.25 20.92
CA TYR A 7 9.12 0.23 20.16
C TYR A 7 8.00 -0.41 20.97
N ASP A 8 6.93 -0.81 20.28
CA ASP A 8 5.77 -1.45 20.89
C ASP A 8 5.97 -2.97 21.09
N SER A 9 4.96 -3.64 21.63
CA SER A 9 4.97 -5.07 21.90
C SER A 9 5.13 -5.97 20.65
N GLN A 10 4.99 -5.41 19.45
CA GLN A 10 5.18 -6.11 18.18
C GLN A 10 6.53 -5.76 17.52
N GLY A 11 7.32 -4.89 18.16
CA GLY A 11 8.61 -4.44 17.62
C GLY A 11 8.50 -3.31 16.59
N ARG A 12 7.34 -2.65 16.48
CA ARG A 12 7.22 -1.46 15.64
C ARG A 12 7.86 -0.29 16.34
N TYR A 13 8.80 0.37 15.68
CA TYR A 13 9.33 1.64 16.18
C TYR A 13 8.30 2.76 16.04
N VAL A 14 8.04 3.47 17.13
CA VAL A 14 7.04 4.55 17.17
C VAL A 14 7.70 5.93 17.18
N GLN A 15 8.90 6.04 17.72
CA GLN A 15 9.66 7.29 17.79
C GLN A 15 11.14 7.01 18.02
N SER A 16 12.00 7.88 17.51
CA SER A 16 13.43 7.89 17.82
C SER A 16 13.91 9.27 18.23
N GLY A 17 15.02 9.34 18.93
CA GLY A 17 15.61 10.57 19.38
C GLY A 17 17.06 10.43 19.87
N ALA A 18 17.60 11.52 20.38
CA ALA A 18 18.93 11.55 21.00
C ALA A 18 18.94 12.56 22.15
N GLY A 19 19.72 12.24 23.20
CA GLY A 19 19.86 13.09 24.37
C GLY A 19 21.22 12.92 25.07
N PRO A 20 21.57 13.79 26.01
CA PRO A 20 22.81 13.69 26.78
C PRO A 20 22.77 12.57 27.83
N GLU A 21 21.58 12.19 28.28
CA GLU A 21 21.35 11.20 29.33
C GLU A 21 20.42 10.08 28.88
N PRO A 22 20.44 8.91 29.55
CA PRO A 22 19.46 7.85 29.32
C PRO A 22 18.03 8.33 29.60
N ILE A 23 17.07 7.75 28.88
CA ILE A 23 15.65 8.04 29.05
C ILE A 23 15.17 7.56 30.42
N ARG A 24 14.39 8.39 31.12
CA ARG A 24 13.75 8.01 32.38
C ARG A 24 12.58 7.09 32.07
N GLU A 25 12.30 6.15 32.97
CA GLU A 25 11.21 5.21 32.82
C GLU A 25 9.83 5.90 32.67
N SER A 26 9.67 7.05 33.36
CA SER A 26 8.47 7.90 33.25
C SER A 26 8.27 8.53 31.86
N ASP A 27 9.31 8.63 31.06
CA ASP A 27 9.28 9.30 29.76
C ASP A 27 9.06 8.31 28.60
N ILE A 28 9.01 7.00 28.92
CA ILE A 28 8.70 5.94 27.94
C ILE A 28 7.19 5.91 27.70
N PRO A 29 6.71 6.02 26.46
CA PRO A 29 5.29 5.95 26.13
C PRO A 29 4.66 4.64 26.64
N GLN A 30 3.41 4.71 27.08
CA GLN A 30 2.69 3.54 27.59
C GLN A 30 2.66 2.40 26.57
N GLY A 31 3.02 1.19 27.01
CA GLY A 31 3.06 0.00 26.15
C GLY A 31 4.30 -0.10 25.27
N CYS A 32 5.24 0.82 25.40
CA CYS A 32 6.51 0.80 24.68
C CYS A 32 7.67 0.37 25.56
N GLN A 33 8.74 -0.06 24.90
CA GLN A 33 10.07 -0.26 25.49
C GLN A 33 11.09 0.64 24.77
N VAL A 34 12.27 0.82 25.36
CA VAL A 34 13.32 1.65 24.81
C VAL A 34 14.49 0.76 24.33
N TYR A 35 14.94 1.03 23.11
CA TYR A 35 16.21 0.53 22.57
C TYR A 35 17.21 1.69 22.49
N TYR A 36 18.44 1.46 22.95
CA TYR A 36 19.52 2.43 22.85
C TYR A 36 20.41 2.10 21.66
N GLY A 37 20.36 2.96 20.65
CA GLY A 37 21.11 2.81 19.41
C GLY A 37 20.52 3.67 18.31
N VAL A 38 21.20 3.72 17.17
CA VAL A 38 20.71 4.40 15.96
C VAL A 38 19.81 3.46 15.18
N VAL A 39 18.59 3.90 14.89
CA VAL A 39 17.62 3.16 14.08
C VAL A 39 16.97 4.08 13.05
N ASP A 40 16.57 3.51 11.93
CA ASP A 40 15.66 4.14 10.99
C ASP A 40 14.25 3.56 11.20
N ILE A 41 13.39 4.34 11.86
CA ILE A 41 12.03 3.91 12.21
C ILE A 41 11.12 3.67 11.00
N THR A 42 11.53 4.11 9.81
CA THR A 42 10.76 3.95 8.56
C THR A 42 11.11 2.68 7.80
N THR A 43 12.33 2.19 7.98
CA THR A 43 12.87 1.05 7.23
C THR A 43 13.25 -0.15 8.11
N GLN A 44 13.11 -0.03 9.43
CA GLN A 44 13.48 -1.06 10.40
C GLN A 44 12.35 -1.38 11.37
N TYR A 45 12.38 -2.58 11.93
CA TYR A 45 11.63 -2.99 13.11
C TYR A 45 12.57 -3.53 14.18
N HIS A 46 12.11 -3.63 15.42
CA HIS A 46 12.86 -4.22 16.53
C HIS A 46 12.56 -5.72 16.62
N ASP A 47 13.60 -6.55 16.47
CA ASP A 47 13.51 -7.97 16.82
C ASP A 47 13.58 -8.09 18.34
N ILE A 48 12.41 -8.34 18.96
CA ILE A 48 12.26 -8.39 20.43
C ILE A 48 13.06 -9.57 21.03
N VAL A 49 13.19 -10.67 20.30
CA VAL A 49 13.85 -11.89 20.78
C VAL A 49 15.38 -11.67 20.83
N ASN A 50 15.94 -11.09 19.77
CA ASN A 50 17.37 -10.86 19.66
C ASN A 50 17.80 -9.47 20.17
N ASN A 51 16.83 -8.60 20.47
CA ASN A 51 17.03 -7.23 20.93
C ASN A 51 17.88 -6.38 19.96
N ILE A 52 17.60 -6.47 18.68
CA ILE A 52 18.31 -5.75 17.60
C ILE A 52 17.34 -5.11 16.59
N PRO A 53 17.74 -3.99 15.95
CA PRO A 53 17.03 -3.47 14.79
C PRO A 53 17.23 -4.39 13.57
N VAL A 54 16.15 -4.65 12.84
CA VAL A 54 16.15 -5.46 11.62
C VAL A 54 15.51 -4.67 10.49
N ASN A 55 16.09 -4.69 9.30
CA ASN A 55 15.52 -4.03 8.14
C ASN A 55 14.21 -4.70 7.71
N LEU A 56 13.22 -3.89 7.35
CA LEU A 56 12.01 -4.40 6.71
C LEU A 56 12.37 -5.10 5.39
N PRO A 57 11.74 -6.22 5.06
CA PRO A 57 11.84 -6.79 3.72
C PRO A 57 11.41 -5.78 2.65
N ILE A 58 11.86 -5.97 1.42
CA ILE A 58 11.45 -5.10 0.31
C ILE A 58 9.93 -5.18 0.15
N SER A 59 9.27 -4.01 0.13
CA SER A 59 7.82 -3.93 -0.08
C SER A 59 7.44 -4.42 -1.48
N PRO A 60 6.40 -5.27 -1.61
CA PRO A 60 5.87 -5.66 -2.92
C PRO A 60 5.20 -4.53 -3.70
N GLY A 61 4.87 -3.42 -3.04
CA GLY A 61 4.22 -2.26 -3.66
C GLY A 61 3.52 -1.35 -2.65
N GLU A 62 2.99 -0.23 -3.13
CA GLU A 62 2.38 0.81 -2.31
C GLU A 62 1.08 0.36 -1.60
N THR A 63 0.39 -0.62 -2.15
CA THR A 63 -0.84 -1.19 -1.58
C THR A 63 -0.61 -2.21 -0.47
N TYR A 64 0.66 -2.45 -0.10
CA TYR A 64 1.01 -3.37 0.97
C TYR A 64 1.35 -2.63 2.25
N THR A 65 0.92 -3.19 3.39
CA THR A 65 1.25 -2.72 4.73
C THR A 65 2.05 -3.80 5.45
N PHE A 66 3.12 -3.42 6.14
CA PHE A 66 3.90 -4.38 6.91
C PHE A 66 3.18 -4.73 8.21
N ASN A 67 2.92 -6.02 8.41
CA ASN A 67 2.36 -6.54 9.66
C ASN A 67 3.50 -6.87 10.62
N TYR A 68 3.64 -6.08 11.68
CA TYR A 68 4.71 -6.24 12.68
C TYR A 68 4.54 -7.48 13.56
N ALA A 69 3.33 -8.05 13.66
CA ALA A 69 3.11 -9.30 14.38
C ALA A 69 3.58 -10.52 13.59
N THR A 70 3.25 -10.57 12.28
CA THR A 70 3.60 -11.68 11.39
C THR A 70 4.96 -11.49 10.70
N LYS A 71 5.55 -10.28 10.78
CA LYS A 71 6.78 -9.88 10.09
C LYS A 71 6.71 -10.05 8.57
N ALA A 72 5.55 -9.82 8.01
CA ALA A 72 5.27 -9.97 6.58
C ALA A 72 4.50 -8.78 6.00
N TRP A 73 4.65 -8.55 4.69
CA TRP A 73 3.84 -7.61 3.96
C TRP A 73 2.46 -8.20 3.67
N GLU A 74 1.42 -7.49 4.04
CA GLU A 74 0.03 -7.85 3.79
C GLU A 74 -0.62 -6.85 2.86
N LEU A 75 -1.42 -7.32 1.91
CA LEU A 75 -2.15 -6.44 1.00
C LEU A 75 -3.18 -5.64 1.80
N ASN A 76 -3.14 -4.32 1.69
CA ASN A 76 -4.23 -3.47 2.11
C ASN A 76 -5.36 -3.57 1.09
N GLU A 77 -6.30 -4.49 1.31
CA GLU A 77 -7.38 -4.77 0.35
C GLU A 77 -8.27 -3.56 0.10
N GLU A 78 -8.52 -2.74 1.10
CA GLU A 78 -9.35 -1.55 0.93
C GLU A 78 -8.67 -0.53 0.03
N GLN A 79 -7.39 -0.26 0.25
CA GLN A 79 -6.60 0.62 -0.61
C GLN A 79 -6.52 0.06 -2.04
N ALA A 80 -6.27 -1.23 -2.20
CA ALA A 80 -6.22 -1.89 -3.51
C ALA A 80 -7.55 -1.78 -4.26
N LYS A 81 -8.70 -1.89 -3.57
CA LYS A 81 -10.03 -1.66 -4.15
C LYS A 81 -10.21 -0.22 -4.62
N GLN A 82 -9.83 0.74 -3.78
CA GLN A 82 -9.95 2.17 -4.12
C GLN A 82 -9.09 2.53 -5.33
N ASP A 83 -7.86 2.05 -5.38
CA ASP A 83 -6.93 2.28 -6.50
C ASP A 83 -7.46 1.65 -7.80
N ALA A 84 -8.00 0.44 -7.73
CA ALA A 84 -8.61 -0.24 -8.87
C ALA A 84 -9.83 0.53 -9.40
N LEU A 85 -10.70 1.00 -8.51
CA LEU A 85 -11.89 1.78 -8.88
C LEU A 85 -11.49 3.15 -9.46
N TYR A 86 -10.51 3.81 -8.90
CA TYR A 86 -9.99 5.07 -9.42
C TYR A 86 -9.43 4.91 -10.84
N LYS A 87 -8.58 3.91 -11.06
CA LYS A 87 -8.03 3.60 -12.39
C LYS A 87 -9.15 3.27 -13.39
N ARG A 88 -10.10 2.40 -13.00
CA ARG A 88 -11.26 2.07 -13.85
C ARG A 88 -12.05 3.30 -14.26
N ASN A 89 -12.37 4.17 -13.31
CA ASN A 89 -13.14 5.37 -13.56
C ASN A 89 -12.42 6.31 -14.53
N ASN A 90 -11.12 6.50 -14.39
CA ASN A 90 -10.32 7.30 -15.32
C ASN A 90 -10.37 6.72 -16.75
N LEU A 91 -10.21 5.40 -16.91
CA LEU A 91 -10.29 4.74 -18.21
C LEU A 91 -11.68 4.85 -18.83
N LEU A 92 -12.75 4.83 -18.03
CA LEU A 92 -14.11 5.08 -18.51
C LEU A 92 -14.28 6.53 -18.97
N ILE A 93 -13.82 7.52 -18.21
CA ILE A 93 -13.85 8.95 -18.56
C ILE A 93 -13.07 9.20 -19.86
N GLU A 94 -11.85 8.69 -19.97
CA GLU A 94 -11.02 8.82 -21.18
C GLU A 94 -11.69 8.27 -22.45
N SER A 95 -12.60 7.30 -22.30
CA SER A 95 -13.30 6.65 -23.40
C SER A 95 -14.75 7.12 -23.60
N ASP A 96 -15.24 8.09 -22.82
CA ASP A 96 -16.64 8.57 -22.90
C ASP A 96 -16.99 9.14 -24.27
N TRP A 97 -16.05 9.82 -24.92
CA TRP A 97 -16.24 10.37 -26.25
C TRP A 97 -16.63 9.32 -27.30
N THR A 98 -16.23 8.04 -27.12
CA THR A 98 -16.57 6.93 -28.03
C THR A 98 -18.05 6.57 -28.02
N GLN A 99 -18.78 7.03 -26.99
CA GLN A 99 -20.21 6.77 -26.81
C GLN A 99 -21.10 7.94 -27.25
N LEU A 100 -20.50 9.05 -27.66
CA LEU A 100 -21.26 10.22 -28.11
C LEU A 100 -21.89 9.97 -29.49
N PRO A 101 -23.11 10.51 -29.74
CA PRO A 101 -23.67 10.56 -31.08
C PRO A 101 -22.70 11.29 -32.03
N ASN A 102 -22.60 10.83 -33.27
CA ASN A 102 -21.76 11.42 -34.31
C ASN A 102 -20.24 11.41 -34.02
N ASN A 103 -19.75 10.48 -33.19
CA ASN A 103 -18.32 10.26 -33.05
C ASN A 103 -17.71 9.75 -34.39
N PRO A 104 -16.41 9.97 -34.64
CA PRO A 104 -15.78 9.65 -35.94
C PRO A 104 -15.45 8.15 -36.11
N LEU A 105 -15.88 7.28 -35.22
CA LEU A 105 -15.57 5.85 -35.27
C LEU A 105 -16.47 5.09 -36.25
N THR A 106 -15.90 4.08 -36.91
CA THR A 106 -16.73 3.11 -37.66
C THR A 106 -17.58 2.28 -36.69
N VAL A 107 -18.65 1.63 -37.21
CA VAL A 107 -19.54 0.80 -36.40
C VAL A 107 -18.76 -0.32 -35.68
N GLU A 108 -17.80 -0.93 -36.36
CA GLU A 108 -16.97 -2.00 -35.80
C GLU A 108 -16.11 -1.48 -34.64
N LYS A 109 -15.52 -0.29 -34.81
CA LYS A 109 -14.74 0.35 -33.73
C LYS A 109 -15.62 0.74 -32.55
N GLN A 110 -16.82 1.26 -32.80
CA GLN A 110 -17.77 1.55 -31.74
C GLN A 110 -18.12 0.32 -30.90
N GLN A 111 -18.30 -0.84 -31.55
CA GLN A 111 -18.57 -2.11 -30.88
C GLN A 111 -17.36 -2.56 -30.02
N LEU A 112 -16.11 -2.45 -30.54
CA LEU A 112 -14.91 -2.78 -29.75
C LEU A 112 -14.79 -1.90 -28.52
N TRP A 113 -15.06 -0.60 -28.63
CA TRP A 113 -15.05 0.32 -27.49
C TRP A 113 -16.16 -0.01 -26.49
N ALA A 114 -17.34 -0.41 -26.96
CA ALA A 114 -18.44 -0.82 -26.06
C ALA A 114 -18.05 -2.09 -25.25
N ILE A 115 -17.41 -3.07 -25.88
CA ILE A 115 -16.90 -4.29 -25.23
C ILE A 115 -15.82 -3.93 -24.20
N TYR A 116 -14.84 -3.09 -24.56
CA TYR A 116 -13.80 -2.61 -23.66
C TYR A 116 -14.40 -1.93 -22.42
N ARG A 117 -15.33 -1.03 -22.62
CA ARG A 117 -15.98 -0.30 -21.53
C ARG A 117 -16.81 -1.22 -20.63
N GLN A 118 -17.48 -2.24 -21.22
CA GLN A 118 -18.17 -3.24 -20.42
C GLN A 118 -17.19 -4.07 -19.59
N ALA A 119 -16.08 -4.51 -20.17
CA ALA A 119 -15.04 -5.23 -19.45
C ALA A 119 -14.43 -4.39 -18.31
N LEU A 120 -14.29 -3.06 -18.47
CA LEU A 120 -13.90 -2.15 -17.38
C LEU A 120 -14.93 -2.14 -16.25
N ARG A 121 -16.23 -2.14 -16.55
CA ARG A 121 -17.28 -2.19 -15.50
C ARG A 121 -17.23 -3.51 -14.74
N ASP A 122 -16.88 -4.59 -15.41
CA ASP A 122 -16.90 -5.94 -14.86
C ASP A 122 -15.62 -6.35 -14.11
N ILE A 123 -14.61 -5.47 -13.99
CA ILE A 123 -13.36 -5.81 -13.28
C ILE A 123 -13.59 -6.29 -11.84
N THR A 124 -14.63 -5.77 -11.17
CA THR A 124 -14.96 -6.13 -9.80
C THR A 124 -15.53 -7.54 -9.65
N THR A 125 -15.95 -8.17 -10.74
CA THR A 125 -16.48 -9.54 -10.76
C THR A 125 -15.40 -10.59 -11.03
N GLN A 126 -14.17 -10.16 -11.36
CA GLN A 126 -13.06 -11.06 -11.59
C GLN A 126 -12.64 -11.76 -10.28
N SER A 127 -12.32 -13.04 -10.35
CA SER A 127 -11.87 -13.83 -9.19
C SER A 127 -10.56 -13.30 -8.57
N GLY A 128 -9.75 -12.59 -9.34
CA GLY A 128 -8.51 -11.96 -8.89
C GLY A 128 -8.67 -10.57 -8.27
N TYR A 129 -9.87 -10.00 -8.26
CA TYR A 129 -10.12 -8.67 -7.72
C TYR A 129 -10.02 -8.66 -6.18
N PRO A 130 -9.39 -7.65 -5.57
CA PRO A 130 -8.66 -6.53 -6.16
C PRO A 130 -7.16 -6.82 -6.39
N ARG A 131 -6.67 -8.01 -6.06
CA ARG A 131 -5.23 -8.36 -6.02
C ARG A 131 -4.60 -8.54 -7.40
N ASN A 132 -5.31 -9.25 -8.28
CA ASN A 132 -4.83 -9.66 -9.58
C ASN A 132 -5.87 -9.36 -10.66
N ILE A 133 -5.99 -8.09 -11.03
CA ILE A 133 -6.95 -7.65 -12.04
C ILE A 133 -6.35 -7.83 -13.43
N VAL A 134 -7.08 -8.53 -14.30
CA VAL A 134 -6.81 -8.57 -15.74
C VAL A 134 -7.49 -7.37 -16.39
N TRP A 135 -6.70 -6.32 -16.65
CA TRP A 135 -7.20 -5.09 -17.26
C TRP A 135 -7.49 -5.32 -18.74
N PRO A 136 -8.67 -4.87 -19.26
CA PRO A 136 -8.98 -4.99 -20.66
C PRO A 136 -8.04 -4.15 -21.52
N ILE A 137 -7.75 -4.64 -22.72
CA ILE A 137 -6.88 -3.97 -23.69
C ILE A 137 -7.69 -2.89 -24.41
N LYS A 138 -7.17 -1.67 -24.38
CA LYS A 138 -7.76 -0.52 -25.07
C LYS A 138 -7.77 -0.72 -26.58
N PRO A 139 -8.92 -0.55 -27.28
CA PRO A 139 -8.96 -0.59 -28.76
C PRO A 139 -8.12 0.53 -29.39
N ASN A 140 -7.57 0.25 -30.59
CA ASN A 140 -6.80 1.22 -31.38
C ASN A 140 -7.71 2.10 -32.23
#